data_cb3ad3c2db81dfcde62b369dca536e08
#
_entry.id   cb3ad3c2db81dfcde62b369dca536e08
#
_cell.length_a   1.000
_cell.length_b   1.000
_cell.length_c   1.000
_cell.angle_alpha   90.00
_cell.angle_beta   90.00
_cell.angle_gamma   90.00
#
_symmetry.space_group_name_H-M   'P 1'
#
loop_
_entity.id
_entity.type
_entity.pdbx_description
1 polymer ?
#
loop_
_entity_poly.entity_id
_entity_poly.type
_entity_poly.pdbx_seq_one_letter_code
_entity_poly.pdbx_strand_id
1 'polypeptide(L)'
;MTPRDGLQAAYVRGARGRRMRPVLVPGNLVQARLRSRTEEQLAHAEIELVHSRAPLLSEPLPASAIDWVTALTATALPEAQPYPRLYDALDALLALIEAAPSALGWASLLVRYELLLLAELGFGLDLERCAVSGSNDELVAVSPRSGRAVSAAEAEPYAGRLLPLPRFVREGGSADWEEVRDGLELSGHFLHRDVLTGRSAGVAEARSRLVDRLLRAGGLI
;
A
#
# COMPACT_ATOMS: atom_id res chain seq x y z
N MET A 1 -4.89 -9.75 8.83
CA MET A 1 -3.93 -8.97 9.65
C MET A 1 -4.63 -8.49 10.91
N THR A 2 -3.96 -8.54 12.05
CA THR A 2 -4.45 -8.05 13.33
C THR A 2 -3.49 -6.99 13.89
N PRO A 3 -3.95 -6.05 14.74
CA PRO A 3 -3.07 -5.02 15.29
C PRO A 3 -2.02 -5.56 16.28
N ARG A 4 -2.32 -6.71 16.94
CA ARG A 4 -1.46 -7.28 17.99
C ARG A 4 -0.56 -8.40 17.49
N ASP A 5 -1.06 -9.23 16.55
CA ASP A 5 -0.39 -10.46 16.15
C ASP A 5 0.07 -10.42 14.68
N GLY A 6 -0.10 -9.29 14.00
CA GLY A 6 0.30 -9.12 12.61
C GLY A 6 -0.52 -9.93 11.61
N LEU A 7 0.14 -10.38 10.55
CA LEU A 7 -0.46 -11.25 9.54
C LEU A 7 -0.58 -12.67 10.09
N GLN A 8 -1.77 -13.27 9.97
CA GLN A 8 -2.04 -14.61 10.48
C GLN A 8 -2.54 -15.51 9.37
N ALA A 9 -1.87 -16.62 9.13
CA ALA A 9 -2.40 -17.70 8.32
C ALA A 9 -3.31 -18.60 9.18
N ALA A 10 -4.45 -18.99 8.63
CA ALA A 10 -5.35 -19.87 9.34
C ALA A 10 -6.22 -20.71 8.39
N TYR A 11 -6.62 -21.88 8.84
CA TYR A 11 -7.59 -22.72 8.14
C TYR A 11 -9.02 -22.34 8.56
N VAL A 12 -9.84 -22.00 7.56
CA VAL A 12 -11.27 -21.72 7.75
C VAL A 12 -12.08 -22.91 7.22
N ARG A 13 -12.82 -23.57 8.12
CA ARG A 13 -13.69 -24.68 7.72
C ARG A 13 -14.80 -24.20 6.80
N GLY A 14 -14.94 -24.84 5.64
CA GLY A 14 -15.98 -24.47 4.68
C GLY A 14 -15.75 -23.14 3.97
N ALA A 15 -14.51 -22.65 3.87
CA ALA A 15 -14.13 -21.38 3.22
C ALA A 15 -14.74 -21.21 1.81
N ARG A 16 -14.86 -22.31 1.05
CA ARG A 16 -15.44 -22.30 -0.31
C ARG A 16 -16.97 -22.40 -0.33
N GLY A 17 -17.60 -22.61 0.83
CA GLY A 17 -19.06 -22.76 0.96
C GLY A 17 -19.80 -21.43 0.82
N ARG A 18 -21.09 -21.51 0.46
CA ARG A 18 -21.96 -20.34 0.23
C ARG A 18 -21.99 -19.37 1.42
N ARG A 19 -21.88 -19.89 2.66
CA ARG A 19 -21.90 -19.09 3.89
C ARG A 19 -20.63 -18.26 4.08
N MET A 20 -19.46 -18.84 3.77
CA MET A 20 -18.15 -18.21 4.05
C MET A 20 -17.63 -17.34 2.91
N ARG A 21 -18.06 -17.60 1.68
CA ARG A 21 -17.63 -16.80 0.52
C ARG A 21 -17.80 -15.29 0.70
N PRO A 22 -18.96 -14.76 1.14
CA PRO A 22 -19.11 -13.31 1.33
C PRO A 22 -18.35 -12.77 2.55
N VAL A 23 -17.97 -13.62 3.48
CA VAL A 23 -17.17 -13.23 4.67
C VAL A 23 -15.70 -13.11 4.32
N LEU A 24 -15.18 -14.04 3.51
CA LEU A 24 -13.76 -14.13 3.14
C LEU A 24 -13.42 -13.31 1.89
N VAL A 25 -14.04 -12.15 1.76
CA VAL A 25 -13.72 -11.19 0.70
C VAL A 25 -12.55 -10.31 1.16
N PRO A 26 -11.52 -10.08 0.31
CA PRO A 26 -10.44 -9.16 0.63
C PRO A 26 -10.97 -7.78 1.04
N GLY A 27 -10.37 -7.18 2.06
CA GLY A 27 -10.79 -5.88 2.59
C GLY A 27 -11.93 -5.93 3.61
N ASN A 28 -12.62 -7.05 3.79
CA ASN A 28 -13.62 -7.18 4.85
C ASN A 28 -12.98 -7.08 6.24
N LEU A 29 -13.67 -6.42 7.18
CA LEU A 29 -13.34 -6.47 8.59
C LEU A 29 -14.05 -7.66 9.23
N VAL A 30 -13.29 -8.52 9.88
CA VAL A 30 -13.81 -9.73 10.51
C VAL A 30 -13.32 -9.85 11.95
N GLN A 31 -14.14 -10.43 12.81
CA GLN A 31 -13.70 -10.93 14.09
C GLN A 31 -13.24 -12.38 13.90
N ALA A 32 -12.00 -12.67 14.29
CA ALA A 32 -11.43 -14.00 14.17
C ALA A 32 -11.01 -14.54 15.54
N ARG A 33 -11.34 -15.82 15.78
CA ARG A 33 -10.81 -16.58 16.91
C ARG A 33 -9.93 -17.68 16.36
N LEU A 34 -8.64 -17.62 16.68
CA LEU A 34 -7.67 -18.59 16.24
C LEU A 34 -7.45 -19.64 17.34
N ARG A 35 -7.46 -20.91 16.96
CA ARG A 35 -7.18 -22.04 17.86
C ARG A 35 -6.20 -22.98 17.18
N SER A 36 -5.08 -23.23 17.82
CA SER A 36 -4.11 -24.25 17.45
C SER A 36 -3.90 -25.23 18.62
N ARG A 37 -3.58 -26.46 18.31
CA ARG A 37 -3.20 -27.46 19.33
C ARG A 37 -1.71 -27.39 19.65
N THR A 38 -0.90 -27.00 18.70
CA THR A 38 0.55 -26.80 18.82
C THR A 38 0.95 -25.56 18.04
N GLU A 39 2.08 -24.95 18.36
CA GLU A 39 2.60 -23.77 17.64
C GLU A 39 2.95 -24.06 16.19
N GLU A 40 3.26 -25.30 15.84
CA GLU A 40 3.64 -25.73 14.49
C GLU A 40 2.44 -26.01 13.57
N GLN A 41 1.23 -26.12 14.13
CA GLN A 41 0.03 -26.42 13.34
C GLN A 41 -0.67 -25.14 12.88
N LEU A 42 -1.09 -25.14 11.62
CA LEU A 42 -1.94 -24.08 11.08
C LEU A 42 -3.19 -23.94 11.95
N ALA A 43 -3.41 -22.75 12.50
CA ALA A 43 -4.52 -22.47 13.37
C ALA A 43 -5.86 -22.64 12.67
N HIS A 44 -6.87 -23.15 13.37
CA HIS A 44 -8.25 -23.09 12.91
C HIS A 44 -8.85 -21.73 13.26
N ALA A 45 -9.44 -21.07 12.29
CA ALA A 45 -10.14 -19.80 12.49
C ALA A 45 -11.65 -19.98 12.49
N GLU A 46 -12.29 -19.48 13.54
CA GLU A 46 -13.71 -19.15 13.59
C GLU A 46 -13.84 -17.68 13.23
N ILE A 47 -14.58 -17.36 12.16
CA ILE A 47 -14.65 -16.01 11.60
C ILE A 47 -16.08 -15.53 11.57
N GLU A 48 -16.31 -14.31 12.07
CA GLU A 48 -17.56 -13.56 12.00
C GLU A 48 -17.34 -12.26 11.25
N LEU A 49 -18.24 -11.93 10.31
CA LEU A 49 -18.18 -10.68 9.55
C LEU A 49 -18.58 -9.52 10.46
N VAL A 50 -17.73 -8.51 10.55
CA VAL A 50 -18.01 -7.25 11.27
C VAL A 50 -18.45 -6.17 10.31
N HIS A 51 -17.70 -5.97 9.20
CA HIS A 51 -18.01 -5.00 8.17
C HIS A 51 -17.67 -5.55 6.78
N SER A 52 -18.60 -5.38 5.83
CA SER A 52 -18.45 -5.90 4.47
C SER A 52 -18.14 -4.78 3.48
N ARG A 53 -17.04 -4.92 2.77
CA ARG A 53 -16.70 -4.09 1.61
C ARG A 53 -17.01 -4.78 0.27
N ALA A 54 -17.74 -5.90 0.31
CA ALA A 54 -18.15 -6.62 -0.90
C ALA A 54 -18.89 -5.76 -1.95
N PRO A 55 -19.74 -4.79 -1.60
CA PRO A 55 -20.38 -3.91 -2.58
C PRO A 55 -19.38 -3.16 -3.47
N LEU A 56 -18.21 -2.75 -2.94
CA LEU A 56 -17.16 -2.03 -3.67
C LEU A 56 -16.52 -2.87 -4.77
N LEU A 57 -16.62 -4.18 -4.71
CA LEU A 57 -16.05 -5.07 -5.74
C LEU A 57 -16.78 -4.98 -7.09
N SER A 58 -17.97 -4.38 -7.13
CA SER A 58 -18.69 -4.06 -8.38
C SER A 58 -18.15 -2.80 -9.07
N GLU A 59 -17.36 -2.00 -8.37
CA GLU A 59 -16.77 -0.75 -8.86
C GLU A 59 -15.32 -0.98 -9.27
N PRO A 60 -14.95 -0.81 -10.55
CA PRO A 60 -13.65 -1.26 -11.06
C PRO A 60 -12.44 -0.63 -10.37
N LEU A 61 -12.54 0.63 -9.92
CA LEU A 61 -11.42 1.35 -9.33
C LEU A 61 -11.25 1.01 -7.83
N PRO A 62 -12.29 1.12 -6.97
CA PRO A 62 -12.25 0.63 -5.60
C PRO A 62 -11.85 -0.84 -5.50
N ALA A 63 -12.43 -1.71 -6.34
CA ALA A 63 -12.09 -3.14 -6.37
C ALA A 63 -10.60 -3.38 -6.62
N SER A 64 -10.02 -2.65 -7.60
CA SER A 64 -8.59 -2.78 -7.92
C SER A 64 -7.69 -2.26 -6.79
N ALA A 65 -8.10 -1.20 -6.08
CA ALA A 65 -7.36 -0.66 -4.95
C ALA A 65 -7.36 -1.63 -3.77
N ILE A 66 -8.53 -2.21 -3.44
CA ILE A 66 -8.66 -3.21 -2.37
C ILE A 66 -7.83 -4.45 -2.71
N ASP A 67 -7.94 -4.96 -3.94
CA ASP A 67 -7.17 -6.12 -4.41
C ASP A 67 -5.67 -5.88 -4.28
N TRP A 68 -5.19 -4.74 -4.78
CA TRP A 68 -3.79 -4.37 -4.71
C TRP A 68 -3.28 -4.25 -3.28
N VAL A 69 -3.92 -3.42 -2.43
CA VAL A 69 -3.40 -3.12 -1.09
C VAL A 69 -3.43 -4.35 -0.19
N THR A 70 -4.44 -5.22 -0.32
CA THR A 70 -4.52 -6.45 0.46
C THR A 70 -3.52 -7.51 -0.02
N ALA A 71 -3.31 -7.63 -1.34
CA ALA A 71 -2.31 -8.52 -1.90
C ALA A 71 -0.88 -8.07 -1.56
N LEU A 72 -0.58 -6.76 -1.66
CA LEU A 72 0.71 -6.20 -1.25
C LEU A 72 0.99 -6.52 0.22
N THR A 73 0.04 -6.22 1.10
CA THR A 73 0.19 -6.46 2.55
C THR A 73 0.44 -7.94 2.85
N ALA A 74 -0.35 -8.84 2.24
CA ALA A 74 -0.24 -10.28 2.46
C ALA A 74 1.06 -10.89 1.90
N THR A 75 1.64 -10.26 0.87
CA THR A 75 2.87 -10.76 0.23
C THR A 75 4.13 -10.21 0.88
N ALA A 76 4.08 -8.97 1.35
CA ALA A 76 5.27 -8.26 1.85
C ALA A 76 5.54 -8.52 3.33
N LEU A 77 4.51 -8.70 4.15
CA LEU A 77 4.68 -8.83 5.58
C LEU A 77 4.94 -10.29 5.99
N PRO A 78 5.87 -10.52 6.93
CA PRO A 78 6.01 -11.81 7.58
C PRO A 78 4.80 -12.13 8.47
N GLU A 79 4.52 -13.42 8.63
CA GLU A 79 3.48 -13.89 9.55
C GLU A 79 3.88 -13.65 11.01
N ALA A 80 2.88 -13.50 11.87
CA ALA A 80 3.01 -13.40 13.32
C ALA A 80 3.91 -12.24 13.81
N GLN A 81 4.18 -11.25 12.97
CA GLN A 81 4.88 -10.04 13.37
C GLN A 81 3.92 -8.84 13.34
N PRO A 82 3.74 -8.13 14.47
CA PRO A 82 2.83 -6.98 14.51
C PRO A 82 3.44 -5.74 13.85
N TYR A 83 2.60 -5.07 13.05
CA TYR A 83 2.87 -3.78 12.44
C TYR A 83 1.68 -2.84 12.71
N PRO A 84 1.55 -2.29 13.92
CA PRO A 84 0.35 -1.54 14.30
C PRO A 84 0.12 -0.31 13.43
N ARG A 85 1.18 0.43 13.05
CA ARG A 85 1.07 1.59 12.16
C ARG A 85 0.55 1.21 10.77
N LEU A 86 0.99 0.08 10.22
CA LEU A 86 0.48 -0.43 8.93
C LEU A 86 -0.96 -0.92 9.05
N TYR A 87 -1.34 -1.53 10.18
CA TYR A 87 -2.72 -1.94 10.42
C TYR A 87 -3.65 -0.72 10.41
N ASP A 88 -3.31 0.32 11.16
CA ASP A 88 -4.10 1.55 11.25
C ASP A 88 -4.15 2.28 9.89
N ALA A 89 -3.04 2.34 9.16
CA ALA A 89 -2.97 2.94 7.84
C ALA A 89 -3.79 2.16 6.80
N LEU A 90 -3.77 0.81 6.85
CA LEU A 90 -4.58 -0.04 5.98
C LEU A 90 -6.08 0.16 6.25
N ASP A 91 -6.48 0.16 7.52
CA ASP A 91 -7.89 0.34 7.89
C ASP A 91 -8.40 1.73 7.48
N ALA A 92 -7.61 2.79 7.71
CA ALA A 92 -7.92 4.15 7.27
C ALA A 92 -8.03 4.26 5.75
N LEU A 93 -7.11 3.62 4.99
CA LEU A 93 -7.15 3.60 3.53
C LEU A 93 -8.41 2.88 3.03
N LEU A 94 -8.72 1.70 3.56
CA LEU A 94 -9.91 0.94 3.18
C LEU A 94 -11.22 1.70 3.50
N ALA A 95 -11.26 2.39 4.64
CA ALA A 95 -12.40 3.23 5.01
C ALA A 95 -12.55 4.44 4.06
N LEU A 96 -11.43 5.04 3.64
CA LEU A 96 -11.46 6.17 2.72
C LEU A 96 -11.83 5.74 1.29
N ILE A 97 -11.37 4.58 0.81
CA ILE A 97 -11.81 4.01 -0.47
C ILE A 97 -13.34 3.83 -0.49
N GLU A 98 -13.93 3.44 0.64
CA GLU A 98 -15.38 3.25 0.77
C GLU A 98 -16.15 4.57 0.83
N ALA A 99 -15.62 5.59 1.52
CA ALA A 99 -16.32 6.83 1.80
C ALA A 99 -16.11 7.93 0.76
N ALA A 100 -15.00 7.91 0.01
CA ALA A 100 -14.64 9.01 -0.86
C ALA A 100 -15.46 9.02 -2.17
N PRO A 101 -15.96 10.17 -2.59
CA PRO A 101 -16.76 10.30 -3.82
C PRO A 101 -15.93 10.13 -5.09
N SER A 102 -14.61 10.21 -5.00
CA SER A 102 -13.69 10.05 -6.13
C SER A 102 -12.37 9.41 -5.70
N ALA A 103 -11.67 8.82 -6.68
CA ALA A 103 -10.40 8.16 -6.44
C ALA A 103 -9.29 9.12 -5.96
N LEU A 104 -9.33 10.38 -6.36
CA LEU A 104 -8.36 11.38 -5.90
C LEU A 104 -8.35 11.51 -4.37
N GLY A 105 -9.52 11.33 -3.73
CA GLY A 105 -9.65 11.42 -2.27
C GLY A 105 -8.82 10.39 -1.51
N TRP A 106 -8.54 9.22 -2.09
CA TRP A 106 -7.78 8.15 -1.42
C TRP A 106 -6.44 7.81 -2.11
N ALA A 107 -6.20 8.28 -3.35
CA ALA A 107 -5.02 7.90 -4.11
C ALA A 107 -3.71 8.38 -3.44
N SER A 108 -3.70 9.57 -2.85
CA SER A 108 -2.55 10.06 -2.07
C SER A 108 -2.29 9.22 -0.82
N LEU A 109 -3.34 8.75 -0.15
CA LEU A 109 -3.21 7.86 1.01
C LEU A 109 -2.69 6.48 0.61
N LEU A 110 -3.06 5.98 -0.58
CA LEU A 110 -2.48 4.75 -1.14
C LEU A 110 -0.96 4.87 -1.31
N VAL A 111 -0.47 5.97 -1.90
CA VAL A 111 0.97 6.23 -2.02
C VAL A 111 1.66 6.25 -0.65
N ARG A 112 1.06 6.93 0.32
CA ARG A 112 1.60 6.98 1.69
C ARG A 112 1.61 5.60 2.35
N TYR A 113 0.60 4.78 2.12
CA TYR A 113 0.58 3.40 2.60
C TYR A 113 1.73 2.57 2.00
N GLU A 114 1.97 2.68 0.69
CA GLU A 114 3.08 2.02 0.01
C GLU A 114 4.44 2.44 0.59
N LEU A 115 4.64 3.74 0.81
CA LEU A 115 5.87 4.27 1.39
C LEU A 115 6.04 3.88 2.87
N LEU A 116 4.95 3.86 3.64
CA LEU A 116 4.97 3.38 5.03
C LEU A 116 5.34 1.89 5.10
N LEU A 117 4.81 1.06 4.20
CA LEU A 117 5.15 -0.36 4.13
C LEU A 117 6.64 -0.54 3.83
N LEU A 118 7.21 0.21 2.89
CA LEU A 118 8.65 0.22 2.64
C LEU A 118 9.43 0.58 3.90
N ALA A 119 9.02 1.62 4.63
CA ALA A 119 9.68 2.06 5.85
C ALA A 119 9.65 0.99 6.96
N GLU A 120 8.50 0.38 7.20
CA GLU A 120 8.33 -0.68 8.22
C GLU A 120 9.12 -1.96 7.88
N LEU A 121 9.40 -2.19 6.60
CA LEU A 121 10.26 -3.30 6.15
C LEU A 121 11.77 -2.95 6.12
N GLY A 122 12.15 -1.72 6.51
CA GLY A 122 13.54 -1.28 6.52
C GLY A 122 14.04 -0.66 5.21
N PHE A 123 13.17 -0.44 4.24
CA PHE A 123 13.45 0.20 2.94
C PHE A 123 12.96 1.65 2.89
N GLY A 124 12.82 2.32 4.05
CA GLY A 124 12.34 3.70 4.14
C GLY A 124 13.21 4.68 3.37
N LEU A 125 12.57 5.69 2.81
CA LEU A 125 13.26 6.77 2.11
C LEU A 125 13.75 7.82 3.11
N ASP A 126 14.91 8.41 2.86
CA ASP A 126 15.44 9.56 3.60
C ASP A 126 15.05 10.85 2.87
N LEU A 127 13.95 11.44 3.29
CA LEU A 127 13.35 12.62 2.67
C LEU A 127 13.55 13.91 3.51
N GLU A 128 14.41 13.86 4.52
CA GLU A 128 14.63 14.99 5.41
C GLU A 128 15.65 15.97 4.88
N ARG A 129 16.68 15.47 4.20
CA ARG A 129 17.83 16.27 3.74
C ARG A 129 18.28 15.87 2.34
N CYS A 130 18.79 16.87 1.61
CA CYS A 130 19.43 16.65 0.32
C CYS A 130 20.65 15.72 0.43
N ALA A 131 20.71 14.72 -0.42
CA ALA A 131 21.83 13.75 -0.47
C ALA A 131 23.18 14.39 -0.81
N VAL A 132 23.18 15.53 -1.49
CA VAL A 132 24.37 16.23 -1.99
C VAL A 132 24.79 17.35 -1.05
N SER A 133 23.89 18.32 -0.81
CA SER A 133 24.21 19.52 -0.02
C SER A 133 23.94 19.37 1.49
N GLY A 134 23.13 18.38 1.91
CA GLY A 134 22.67 18.25 3.29
C GLY A 134 21.61 19.26 3.71
N SER A 135 21.22 20.21 2.84
CA SER A 135 20.10 21.14 3.08
C SER A 135 18.76 20.41 3.14
N ASN A 136 17.81 20.96 3.84
CA ASN A 136 16.41 20.54 3.86
C ASN A 136 15.49 21.42 3.01
N ASP A 137 16.07 22.43 2.33
CA ASP A 137 15.32 23.38 1.51
C ASP A 137 15.01 22.79 0.14
N GLU A 138 13.84 23.09 -0.38
CA GLU A 138 13.38 22.81 -1.75
C GLU A 138 13.71 21.37 -2.22
N LEU A 139 13.41 20.37 -1.41
CA LEU A 139 13.58 18.97 -1.79
C LEU A 139 12.48 18.59 -2.80
N VAL A 140 12.88 18.32 -4.04
CA VAL A 140 11.95 18.14 -5.20
C VAL A 140 12.06 16.78 -5.86
N ALA A 141 13.10 16.01 -5.53
CA ALA A 141 13.37 14.74 -6.19
C ALA A 141 13.97 13.72 -5.23
N VAL A 142 14.00 12.45 -5.65
CA VAL A 142 14.59 11.33 -4.90
C VAL A 142 15.54 10.55 -5.83
N SER A 143 16.71 10.23 -5.31
CA SER A 143 17.65 9.36 -6.00
C SER A 143 17.12 7.91 -6.04
N PRO A 144 16.89 7.32 -7.22
CA PRO A 144 16.39 5.94 -7.34
C PRO A 144 17.37 4.91 -6.77
N ARG A 145 18.67 5.26 -6.71
CA ARG A 145 19.72 4.39 -6.19
C ARG A 145 19.75 4.37 -4.66
N SER A 146 19.68 5.55 -4.03
CA SER A 146 19.90 5.67 -2.58
C SER A 146 18.61 5.86 -1.76
N GLY A 147 17.48 6.22 -2.37
CA GLY A 147 16.25 6.57 -1.68
C GLY A 147 16.32 7.91 -0.93
N ARG A 148 17.34 8.73 -1.20
CA ARG A 148 17.55 10.02 -0.52
C ARG A 148 17.04 11.17 -1.36
N ALA A 149 16.50 12.18 -0.68
CA ALA A 149 16.01 13.38 -1.33
C ALA A 149 17.14 14.21 -1.97
N VAL A 150 16.78 14.98 -2.99
CA VAL A 150 17.65 15.92 -3.70
C VAL A 150 16.93 17.25 -3.83
N SER A 151 17.62 18.35 -3.49
CA SER A 151 17.09 19.71 -3.61
C SER A 151 17.04 20.18 -5.07
N ALA A 152 16.23 21.18 -5.36
CA ALA A 152 16.08 21.77 -6.68
C ALA A 152 17.44 22.23 -7.25
N ALA A 153 18.24 22.89 -6.43
CA ALA A 153 19.58 23.37 -6.81
C ALA A 153 20.54 22.25 -7.25
N GLU A 154 20.39 21.06 -6.67
CA GLU A 154 21.29 19.92 -6.93
C GLU A 154 20.70 18.92 -7.94
N ALA A 155 19.45 19.09 -8.34
CA ALA A 155 18.75 18.14 -9.22
C ALA A 155 19.13 18.31 -10.70
N GLU A 156 19.48 19.53 -11.14
CA GLU A 156 19.73 19.85 -12.57
C GLU A 156 20.75 18.91 -13.25
N PRO A 157 21.92 18.59 -12.66
CA PRO A 157 22.88 17.69 -13.29
C PRO A 157 22.38 16.25 -13.45
N TYR A 158 21.29 15.92 -12.77
CA TYR A 158 20.70 14.58 -12.74
C TYR A 158 19.30 14.54 -13.37
N ALA A 159 18.94 15.57 -14.13
CA ALA A 159 17.63 15.64 -14.81
C ALA A 159 17.34 14.37 -15.61
N GLY A 160 16.12 13.82 -15.47
CA GLY A 160 15.70 12.56 -16.09
C GLY A 160 16.26 11.28 -15.46
N ARG A 161 17.04 11.39 -14.37
CA ARG A 161 17.57 10.25 -13.60
C ARG A 161 17.03 10.18 -12.18
N LEU A 162 16.36 11.20 -11.75
CA LEU A 162 15.76 11.29 -10.41
C LEU A 162 14.26 11.00 -10.51
N LEU A 163 13.71 10.46 -9.44
CA LEU A 163 12.26 10.29 -9.28
C LEU A 163 11.68 11.58 -8.70
N PRO A 164 10.44 11.96 -9.09
CA PRO A 164 9.78 13.13 -8.52
C PRO A 164 9.48 12.93 -7.02
N LEU A 165 9.50 14.01 -6.26
CA LEU A 165 9.11 14.04 -4.86
C LEU A 165 7.91 14.97 -4.67
N PRO A 166 6.66 14.46 -4.73
CA PRO A 166 5.49 15.29 -4.55
C PRO A 166 5.40 15.84 -3.12
N ARG A 167 4.89 17.07 -2.99
CA ARG A 167 4.80 17.78 -1.70
C ARG A 167 4.01 17.00 -0.66
N PHE A 168 2.88 16.39 -1.06
CA PHE A 168 2.03 15.65 -0.12
C PHE A 168 2.76 14.50 0.59
N VAL A 169 3.83 13.96 0.03
CA VAL A 169 4.63 12.88 0.66
C VAL A 169 5.39 13.41 1.87
N ARG A 170 5.92 14.63 1.81
CA ARG A 170 6.68 15.27 2.90
C ARG A 170 5.80 16.07 3.84
N GLU A 171 4.93 16.90 3.29
CA GLU A 171 4.20 17.94 4.02
C GLU A 171 2.80 17.49 4.43
N GLY A 172 2.31 16.43 3.83
CA GLY A 172 0.93 16.03 4.02
C GLY A 172 -0.04 16.83 3.14
N GLY A 173 -1.32 16.84 3.52
CA GLY A 173 -2.36 17.56 2.80
C GLY A 173 -2.96 16.83 1.60
N SER A 174 -3.68 17.58 0.78
CA SER A 174 -4.30 17.11 -0.47
C SER A 174 -3.26 17.04 -1.59
N ALA A 175 -3.51 16.21 -2.56
CA ALA A 175 -2.74 16.09 -3.79
C ALA A 175 -3.64 16.31 -5.00
N ASP A 176 -3.09 16.79 -6.09
CA ASP A 176 -3.72 16.72 -7.40
C ASP A 176 -3.33 15.43 -8.15
N TRP A 177 -3.84 15.25 -9.37
CA TRP A 177 -3.58 14.04 -10.14
C TRP A 177 -2.14 13.92 -10.63
N GLU A 178 -1.45 15.04 -10.87
CA GLU A 178 -0.04 15.03 -11.26
C GLU A 178 0.83 14.63 -10.08
N GLU A 179 0.59 15.17 -8.90
CA GLU A 179 1.27 14.76 -7.67
C GLU A 179 1.00 13.27 -7.33
N VAL A 180 -0.23 12.78 -7.56
CA VAL A 180 -0.55 11.35 -7.37
C VAL A 180 0.24 10.48 -8.35
N ARG A 181 0.31 10.85 -9.64
CA ARG A 181 1.14 10.14 -10.64
C ARG A 181 2.59 10.06 -10.17
N ASP A 182 3.14 11.18 -9.77
CA ASP A 182 4.53 11.29 -9.31
C ASP A 182 4.78 10.46 -8.05
N GLY A 183 3.83 10.46 -7.13
CA GLY A 183 3.87 9.61 -5.94
C GLY A 183 3.79 8.12 -6.25
N LEU A 184 2.97 7.72 -7.22
CA LEU A 184 2.87 6.33 -7.68
C LEU A 184 4.13 5.89 -8.43
N GLU A 185 4.78 6.77 -9.17
CA GLU A 185 6.09 6.52 -9.79
C GLU A 185 7.15 6.30 -8.71
N LEU A 186 7.24 7.20 -7.73
CA LEU A 186 8.17 7.13 -6.62
C LEU A 186 8.02 5.82 -5.83
N SER A 187 6.84 5.56 -5.28
CA SER A 187 6.59 4.36 -4.46
C SER A 187 6.76 3.08 -5.26
N GLY A 188 6.31 3.08 -6.52
CA GLY A 188 6.41 1.94 -7.42
C GLY A 188 7.85 1.53 -7.71
N HIS A 189 8.74 2.49 -7.92
CA HIS A 189 10.16 2.20 -8.13
C HIS A 189 10.74 1.39 -6.97
N PHE A 190 10.55 1.86 -5.74
CA PHE A 190 11.11 1.20 -4.56
C PHE A 190 10.40 -0.11 -4.22
N LEU A 191 9.09 -0.21 -4.41
CA LEU A 191 8.39 -1.48 -4.26
C LEU A 191 8.93 -2.55 -5.22
N HIS A 192 9.14 -2.21 -6.49
CA HIS A 192 9.72 -3.13 -7.46
C HIS A 192 11.16 -3.51 -7.14
N ARG A 193 11.97 -2.56 -6.68
CA ARG A 193 13.36 -2.78 -6.34
C ARG A 193 13.54 -3.67 -5.12
N ASP A 194 12.75 -3.44 -4.06
CA ASP A 194 13.05 -3.94 -2.71
C ASP A 194 12.05 -5.00 -2.21
N VAL A 195 10.80 -5.00 -2.68
CA VAL A 195 9.72 -5.85 -2.15
C VAL A 195 9.16 -6.82 -3.17
N LEU A 196 8.86 -6.35 -4.39
CA LEU A 196 8.19 -7.15 -5.43
C LEU A 196 9.22 -7.93 -6.28
N THR A 197 10.05 -8.73 -5.63
CA THR A 197 11.07 -9.53 -6.29
C THR A 197 10.65 -11.00 -6.45
N GLY A 198 11.06 -11.64 -7.52
CA GLY A 198 10.88 -13.09 -7.72
C GLY A 198 9.43 -13.55 -7.81
N ARG A 199 8.88 -14.16 -6.75
CA ARG A 199 7.54 -14.81 -6.74
C ARG A 199 6.35 -13.85 -6.78
N SER A 200 6.56 -12.56 -6.64
CA SER A 200 5.53 -11.53 -6.56
C SER A 200 5.12 -10.90 -7.90
N ALA A 201 5.47 -11.50 -9.04
CA ALA A 201 5.13 -10.96 -10.37
C ALA A 201 3.62 -10.71 -10.56
N GLY A 202 2.75 -11.63 -10.12
CA GLY A 202 1.29 -11.45 -10.21
C GLY A 202 0.76 -10.28 -9.36
N VAL A 203 1.42 -9.99 -8.24
CA VAL A 203 1.10 -8.83 -7.38
C VAL A 203 1.53 -7.54 -8.07
N ALA A 204 2.69 -7.53 -8.74
CA ALA A 204 3.14 -6.38 -9.52
C ALA A 204 2.17 -6.03 -10.67
N GLU A 205 1.60 -7.04 -11.35
CA GLU A 205 0.57 -6.82 -12.37
C GLU A 205 -0.71 -6.18 -11.82
N ALA A 206 -1.14 -6.55 -10.61
CA ALA A 206 -2.29 -5.94 -9.96
C ALA A 206 -2.04 -4.44 -9.72
N ARG A 207 -0.83 -4.06 -9.30
CA ARG A 207 -0.43 -2.66 -9.18
C ARG A 207 -0.49 -1.91 -10.51
N SER A 208 0.10 -2.49 -11.55
CA SER A 208 0.11 -1.84 -12.88
C SER A 208 -1.31 -1.56 -13.37
N ARG A 209 -2.22 -2.53 -13.23
CA ARG A 209 -3.64 -2.34 -13.58
C ARG A 209 -4.32 -1.23 -12.77
N LEU A 210 -4.01 -1.13 -11.47
CA LEU A 210 -4.55 -0.05 -10.64
C LEU A 210 -4.01 1.31 -11.05
N VAL A 211 -2.70 1.43 -11.27
CA VAL A 211 -2.04 2.67 -11.71
C VAL A 211 -2.65 3.16 -13.03
N ASP A 212 -2.77 2.28 -14.04
CA ASP A 212 -3.40 2.62 -15.32
C ASP A 212 -4.83 3.15 -15.15
N ARG A 213 -5.61 2.55 -14.25
CA ARG A 213 -6.98 3.01 -13.97
C ARG A 213 -7.01 4.37 -13.27
N LEU A 214 -6.10 4.60 -12.32
CA LEU A 214 -5.97 5.88 -11.63
C LEU A 214 -5.59 6.99 -12.60
N LEU A 215 -4.59 6.77 -13.46
CA LEU A 215 -4.13 7.74 -14.44
C LEU A 215 -5.24 8.08 -15.45
N ARG A 216 -6.03 7.11 -15.90
CA ARG A 216 -7.22 7.36 -16.74
C ARG A 216 -8.28 8.16 -16.01
N ALA A 217 -8.56 7.86 -14.75
CA ALA A 217 -9.52 8.60 -13.95
C ALA A 217 -9.09 10.07 -13.74
N GLY A 218 -7.77 10.32 -13.72
CA GLY A 218 -7.18 11.65 -13.65
C GLY A 218 -7.02 12.35 -15.01
N GLY A 219 -7.34 11.69 -16.14
CA GLY A 219 -7.16 12.24 -17.47
C GLY A 219 -5.70 12.40 -17.90
N LEU A 220 -4.79 11.61 -17.33
CA LEU A 220 -3.35 11.67 -17.61
C LEU A 220 -2.89 10.69 -18.72
N ILE A 221 -3.73 9.73 -19.07
CA ILE A 221 -3.55 8.79 -20.21
C ILE A 221 -4.89 8.46 -20.85
#